data_738ce156f0f19b4d23551ba5e2203c24
#
_entry.id   738ce156f0f19b4d23551ba5e2203c24
#
_cell.length_a   1.000
_cell.length_b   1.000
_cell.length_c   1.000
_cell.angle_alpha   90.00
_cell.angle_beta   90.00
_cell.angle_gamma   90.00
#
_symmetry.space_group_name_H-M   'P 1'
#
loop_
_entity.id
_entity.type
_entity.pdbx_description
1 polymer ?
#
loop_
_entity_poly.entity_id
_entity_poly.type
_entity_poly.pdbx_seq_one_letter_code
_entity_poly.pdbx_strand_id
1 'polypeptide(L)'
;MKQTRGECLTAEQISFYNDTGYLVLENHLELDVIQNIRDEIARLELLAVGMTESDDRFDLEDSHKPDVPRIRRIKLPHTQSDVVKELLYSDSILAPVRDLIGPNVRLRTTKLNMKSAEYGAPIEWH
;
A
#
# COMPACT_ATOMS: atom_id res chain seq x y z
N MET A 1 -11.45 12.64 -29.37
CA MET A 1 -10.07 12.78 -28.87
C MET A 1 -9.51 11.39 -28.66
N LYS A 2 -8.49 11.01 -29.42
CA LYS A 2 -7.81 9.73 -29.19
C LYS A 2 -7.22 9.78 -27.79
N GLN A 3 -7.78 9.01 -26.89
CA GLN A 3 -7.14 8.71 -25.62
C GLN A 3 -5.78 8.11 -25.99
N THR A 4 -4.69 8.76 -25.63
CA THR A 4 -3.35 8.19 -25.69
C THR A 4 -3.32 7.07 -24.66
N ARG A 5 -3.89 5.92 -25.04
CA ARG A 5 -3.76 4.70 -24.27
C ARG A 5 -2.32 4.27 -24.37
N GLY A 6 -1.71 4.00 -23.22
CA GLY A 6 -0.39 3.44 -23.18
C GLY A 6 0.74 4.44 -22.99
N GLU A 7 0.51 5.53 -22.29
CA GLU A 7 1.62 6.35 -21.79
C GLU A 7 2.49 5.55 -20.79
N CYS A 8 1.89 4.58 -20.09
CA CYS A 8 2.57 3.72 -19.12
C CYS A 8 2.41 2.23 -19.46
N LEU A 9 1.20 1.78 -19.77
CA LEU A 9 0.88 0.38 -20.05
C LEU A 9 0.76 0.12 -21.54
N THR A 10 1.12 -1.10 -21.96
CA THR A 10 0.90 -1.56 -23.34
C THR A 10 -0.57 -1.92 -23.58
N ALA A 11 -0.98 -1.95 -24.84
CA ALA A 11 -2.34 -2.39 -25.21
C ALA A 11 -2.63 -3.82 -24.71
N GLU A 12 -1.63 -4.70 -24.77
CA GLU A 12 -1.73 -6.08 -24.28
C GLU A 12 -1.95 -6.14 -22.77
N GLN A 13 -1.26 -5.30 -22.00
CA GLN A 13 -1.43 -5.23 -20.54
C GLN A 13 -2.83 -4.74 -20.18
N ILE A 14 -3.34 -3.73 -20.87
CA ILE A 14 -4.70 -3.20 -20.63
C ILE A 14 -5.74 -4.26 -21.00
N SER A 15 -5.57 -4.96 -22.12
CA SER A 15 -6.45 -6.05 -22.53
C SER A 15 -6.44 -7.19 -21.52
N PHE A 16 -5.28 -7.59 -21.05
CA PHE A 16 -5.12 -8.61 -20.02
C PHE A 16 -5.89 -8.24 -18.74
N TYR A 17 -5.74 -7.00 -18.28
CA TYR A 17 -6.47 -6.52 -17.11
C TYR A 17 -7.98 -6.56 -17.31
N ASN A 18 -8.47 -6.13 -18.49
CA ASN A 18 -9.90 -6.14 -18.78
C ASN A 18 -10.47 -7.55 -18.83
N ASP A 19 -9.69 -8.52 -19.28
CA ASP A 19 -10.11 -9.91 -19.40
C ASP A 19 -10.03 -10.68 -18.08
N THR A 20 -9.02 -10.38 -17.26
CA THR A 20 -8.69 -11.18 -16.05
C THR A 20 -8.97 -10.48 -14.72
N GLY A 21 -9.07 -9.15 -14.72
CA GLY A 21 -9.35 -8.35 -13.53
C GLY A 21 -8.13 -8.01 -12.68
N TYR A 22 -6.91 -8.35 -13.11
CA TYR A 22 -5.66 -7.99 -12.44
C TYR A 22 -4.53 -7.76 -13.43
N LEU A 23 -3.47 -7.11 -12.96
CA LEU A 23 -2.24 -6.89 -13.71
C LEU A 23 -1.06 -6.84 -12.75
N VAL A 24 0.01 -7.55 -13.08
CA VAL A 24 1.28 -7.50 -12.35
C VAL A 24 2.29 -6.68 -13.16
N LEU A 25 2.87 -5.69 -12.52
CA LEU A 25 3.95 -4.87 -13.08
C LEU A 25 5.26 -5.22 -12.39
N GLU A 26 6.04 -6.09 -13.02
CA GLU A 26 7.33 -6.53 -12.48
C GLU A 26 8.36 -5.40 -12.50
N ASN A 27 9.14 -5.29 -11.44
CA ASN A 27 10.22 -4.29 -11.30
C ASN A 27 9.74 -2.84 -11.53
N HIS A 28 8.48 -2.56 -11.22
CA HIS A 28 7.85 -1.28 -11.52
C HIS A 28 8.36 -0.12 -10.64
N LEU A 29 8.66 -0.39 -9.38
CA LEU A 29 9.19 0.61 -8.45
C LEU A 29 10.71 0.50 -8.36
N GLU A 30 11.38 1.65 -8.34
CA GLU A 30 12.82 1.72 -8.13
C GLU A 30 13.20 1.19 -6.74
N LEU A 31 14.38 0.59 -6.62
CA LEU A 31 14.84 -0.04 -5.37
C LEU A 31 14.97 0.96 -4.22
N ASP A 32 15.36 2.20 -4.51
CA ASP A 32 15.46 3.26 -3.50
C ASP A 32 14.08 3.66 -2.97
N VAL A 33 13.06 3.70 -3.82
CA VAL A 33 11.66 3.93 -3.41
C VAL A 33 11.19 2.83 -2.48
N ILE A 34 11.48 1.57 -2.81
CA ILE A 34 11.13 0.42 -1.96
C ILE A 34 11.84 0.52 -0.61
N GLN A 35 13.13 0.86 -0.60
CA GLN A 35 13.88 1.00 0.64
C GLN A 35 13.33 2.13 1.52
N ASN A 36 13.01 3.27 0.93
CA ASN A 36 12.41 4.39 1.65
C ASN A 36 11.08 4.00 2.30
N ILE A 37 10.24 3.23 1.62
CA ILE A 37 8.98 2.74 2.18
C ILE A 37 9.23 1.74 3.31
N ARG A 38 10.19 0.85 3.18
CA ARG A 38 10.55 -0.10 4.25
C ARG A 38 11.02 0.62 5.50
N ASP A 39 11.89 1.62 5.35
CA ASP A 39 12.39 2.44 6.45
C ASP A 39 11.25 3.19 7.13
N GLU A 40 10.32 3.71 6.35
CA GLU A 40 9.14 4.42 6.85
C GLU A 40 8.18 3.50 7.60
N ILE A 41 7.95 2.28 7.11
CA ILE A 41 7.14 1.28 7.83
C ILE A 41 7.79 0.94 9.16
N ALA A 42 9.11 0.75 9.19
CA ALA A 42 9.84 0.49 10.44
C ALA A 42 9.69 1.65 11.43
N ARG A 43 9.74 2.89 10.96
CA ARG A 43 9.49 4.08 11.79
C ARG A 43 8.07 4.08 12.37
N LEU A 44 7.06 3.76 11.56
CA LEU A 44 5.67 3.69 12.01
C LEU A 44 5.47 2.58 13.05
N GLU A 45 6.12 1.43 12.89
CA GLU A 45 6.07 0.33 13.86
C GLU A 45 6.58 0.74 15.23
N LEU A 46 7.61 1.59 15.29
CA LEU A 46 8.16 2.09 16.56
C LEU A 46 7.17 2.97 17.34
N LEU A 47 6.19 3.57 16.66
CA LEU A 47 5.15 4.36 17.32
C LEU A 47 4.21 3.50 18.17
N ALA A 48 4.19 2.19 17.96
CA ALA A 48 3.39 1.27 18.76
C ALA A 48 4.08 0.85 20.08
N VAL A 49 5.33 1.23 20.29
CA VAL A 49 6.03 1.00 21.58
C VAL A 49 5.29 1.76 22.67
N GLY A 50 4.98 1.07 23.76
CA GLY A 50 4.25 1.63 24.89
C GLY A 50 2.73 1.60 24.76
N MET A 51 2.19 1.21 23.60
CA MET A 51 0.74 1.08 23.41
C MET A 51 0.20 -0.16 24.13
N THR A 52 -0.97 -0.02 24.74
CA THR A 52 -1.67 -1.13 25.44
C THR A 52 -2.92 -1.59 24.72
N GLU A 53 -3.44 -0.79 23.82
CA GLU A 53 -4.66 -1.07 23.04
C GLU A 53 -4.57 -0.45 21.65
N SER A 54 -5.38 -0.96 20.73
CA SER A 54 -5.53 -0.42 19.38
C SER A 54 -6.12 0.99 19.42
N ASP A 55 -5.78 1.81 18.43
CA ASP A 55 -6.28 3.18 18.28
C ASP A 55 -6.63 3.50 16.81
N ASP A 56 -6.79 4.78 16.48
CA ASP A 56 -7.10 5.24 15.12
C ASP A 56 -5.98 4.95 14.10
N ARG A 57 -4.75 4.73 14.58
CA ARG A 57 -3.57 4.54 13.73
C ARG A 57 -3.26 3.09 13.49
N PHE A 58 -3.40 2.25 14.53
CA PHE A 58 -2.96 0.86 14.52
C PHE A 58 -3.99 -0.08 15.12
N ASP A 59 -4.22 -1.19 14.41
CA ASP A 59 -4.77 -2.39 15.03
C ASP A 59 -3.59 -3.25 15.49
N LEU A 60 -3.60 -3.62 16.75
CA LEU A 60 -2.55 -4.43 17.35
C LEU A 60 -2.91 -5.93 17.30
N GLU A 61 -1.88 -6.79 17.21
CA GLU A 61 -2.08 -8.23 17.36
C GLU A 61 -2.45 -8.58 18.81
N ASP A 62 -3.16 -9.69 19.03
CA ASP A 62 -3.49 -10.17 20.37
C ASP A 62 -2.24 -10.45 21.20
N SER A 63 -1.14 -10.79 20.52
CA SER A 63 0.16 -11.05 21.14
C SER A 63 1.02 -9.79 21.36
N HIS A 64 0.48 -8.61 21.06
CA HIS A 64 1.19 -7.34 21.27
C HIS A 64 1.46 -7.09 22.75
N LYS A 65 2.66 -6.56 23.03
CA LYS A 65 3.07 -6.06 24.35
C LYS A 65 3.72 -4.68 24.18
N PRO A 66 3.61 -3.79 25.17
CA PRO A 66 4.19 -2.44 25.06
C PRO A 66 5.68 -2.40 24.76
N ASP A 67 6.44 -3.38 25.23
CA ASP A 67 7.88 -3.52 25.00
C ASP A 67 8.22 -4.39 23.78
N VAL A 68 7.24 -5.11 23.23
CA VAL A 68 7.37 -5.96 22.04
C VAL A 68 6.20 -5.65 21.10
N PRO A 69 6.24 -4.53 20.37
CA PRO A 69 5.12 -4.10 19.54
C PRO A 69 4.85 -5.08 18.39
N ARG A 70 3.60 -5.43 18.21
CA ARG A 70 3.12 -6.28 17.13
C ARG A 70 1.87 -5.68 16.51
N ILE A 71 2.05 -5.04 15.37
CA ILE A 71 0.99 -4.38 14.63
C ILE A 71 0.37 -5.37 13.65
N ARG A 72 -0.95 -5.49 13.68
CA ARG A 72 -1.73 -6.23 12.69
C ARG A 72 -2.00 -5.39 11.44
N ARG A 73 -2.33 -4.11 11.65
CA ARG A 73 -2.69 -3.19 10.56
C ARG A 73 -2.29 -1.77 10.89
N ILE A 74 -1.70 -1.09 9.91
CA ILE A 74 -1.52 0.36 9.93
C ILE A 74 -2.68 0.97 9.14
N LYS A 75 -3.50 1.77 9.82
CA LYS A 75 -4.67 2.40 9.23
C LYS A 75 -4.29 3.72 8.56
N LEU A 76 -4.82 3.95 7.37
CA LEU A 76 -4.62 5.19 6.62
C LEU A 76 -3.15 5.68 6.64
N PRO A 77 -2.19 4.85 6.23
CA PRO A 77 -0.77 5.19 6.34
C PRO A 77 -0.39 6.49 5.62
N HIS A 78 -1.12 6.86 4.58
CA HIS A 78 -0.91 8.13 3.87
C HIS A 78 -1.22 9.38 4.73
N THR A 79 -1.99 9.24 5.80
CA THR A 79 -2.25 10.34 6.74
C THR A 79 -1.21 10.41 7.85
N GLN A 80 -0.44 9.34 8.04
CA GLN A 80 0.57 9.22 9.08
C GLN A 80 1.99 9.42 8.55
N SER A 81 2.17 9.39 7.24
CA SER A 81 3.49 9.41 6.59
C SER A 81 3.45 10.17 5.28
N ASP A 82 4.26 11.22 5.18
CA ASP A 82 4.45 11.96 3.93
C ASP A 82 5.13 11.08 2.87
N VAL A 83 6.02 10.17 3.26
CA VAL A 83 6.69 9.23 2.35
C VAL A 83 5.68 8.33 1.66
N VAL A 84 4.75 7.75 2.41
CA VAL A 84 3.66 6.93 1.85
C VAL A 84 2.74 7.76 0.97
N LYS A 85 2.38 8.96 1.42
CA LYS A 85 1.53 9.87 0.65
C LYS A 85 2.16 10.25 -0.69
N GLU A 86 3.42 10.62 -0.70
CA GLU A 86 4.16 10.96 -1.93
C GLU A 86 4.19 9.78 -2.92
N LEU A 87 4.41 8.56 -2.44
CA LEU A 87 4.36 7.38 -3.30
C LEU A 87 2.98 7.21 -3.93
N LEU A 88 1.91 7.29 -3.14
CA LEU A 88 0.54 7.10 -3.63
C LEU A 88 0.12 8.14 -4.66
N TYR A 89 0.62 9.36 -4.56
CA TYR A 89 0.34 10.43 -5.51
C TYR A 89 1.40 10.56 -6.62
N SER A 90 2.39 9.66 -6.65
CA SER A 90 3.41 9.65 -7.69
C SER A 90 2.88 9.11 -9.02
N ASP A 91 3.51 9.51 -10.10
CA ASP A 91 3.18 8.98 -11.44
C ASP A 91 3.45 7.47 -11.54
N SER A 92 4.41 6.94 -10.79
CA SER A 92 4.66 5.50 -10.74
C SER A 92 3.42 4.69 -10.34
N ILE A 93 2.59 5.23 -9.46
CA ILE A 93 1.32 4.61 -9.05
C ILE A 93 0.16 5.09 -9.92
N LEU A 94 0.06 6.39 -10.15
CA LEU A 94 -1.10 6.97 -10.81
C LEU A 94 -1.16 6.73 -12.32
N ALA A 95 -0.01 6.70 -13.01
CA ALA A 95 -0.01 6.52 -14.45
C ALA A 95 -0.62 5.18 -14.90
N PRO A 96 -0.19 4.01 -14.35
CA PRO A 96 -0.84 2.75 -14.71
C PRO A 96 -2.32 2.69 -14.29
N VAL A 97 -2.68 3.27 -13.16
CA VAL A 97 -4.08 3.31 -12.70
C VAL A 97 -4.94 4.12 -13.67
N ARG A 98 -4.46 5.28 -14.11
CA ARG A 98 -5.16 6.10 -15.11
C ARG A 98 -5.34 5.38 -16.44
N ASP A 99 -4.34 4.61 -16.86
CA ASP A 99 -4.43 3.82 -18.09
C ASP A 99 -5.52 2.74 -18.01
N LEU A 100 -5.75 2.20 -16.82
CA LEU A 100 -6.72 1.12 -16.59
C LEU A 100 -8.14 1.63 -16.36
N ILE A 101 -8.33 2.67 -15.56
CA ILE A 101 -9.66 3.11 -15.11
C ILE A 101 -10.05 4.52 -15.54
N GLY A 102 -9.16 5.24 -16.24
CA GLY A 102 -9.41 6.57 -16.76
C GLY A 102 -8.69 7.70 -16.01
N PRO A 103 -8.71 8.92 -16.55
CA PRO A 103 -7.89 10.02 -16.07
C PRO A 103 -8.29 10.57 -14.69
N ASN A 104 -9.54 10.39 -14.30
CA ASN A 104 -10.08 10.93 -13.06
C ASN A 104 -10.05 9.87 -11.96
N VAL A 105 -9.01 9.90 -11.14
CA VAL A 105 -8.76 8.93 -10.08
C VAL A 105 -8.85 9.63 -8.72
N ARG A 106 -9.53 9.00 -7.78
CA ARG A 106 -9.64 9.48 -6.40
C ARG A 106 -9.21 8.38 -5.43
N LEU A 107 -8.34 8.75 -4.50
CA LEU A 107 -8.00 7.87 -3.38
C LEU A 107 -9.19 7.76 -2.43
N ARG A 108 -9.64 6.54 -2.18
CA ARG A 108 -10.72 6.25 -1.23
C ARG A 108 -10.19 5.95 0.16
N THR A 109 -9.25 5.02 0.24
CA THR A 109 -8.69 4.57 1.52
C THR A 109 -7.36 3.85 1.29
N THR A 110 -6.58 3.72 2.34
CA THR A 110 -5.35 2.92 2.36
C THR A 110 -5.25 2.14 3.65
N LYS A 111 -4.54 1.04 3.59
CA LYS A 111 -4.16 0.24 4.77
C LYS A 111 -2.91 -0.57 4.46
N LEU A 112 -2.12 -0.85 5.49
CA LEU A 112 -1.04 -1.82 5.44
C LEU A 112 -1.40 -2.99 6.35
N ASN A 113 -1.64 -4.15 5.79
CA ASN A 113 -1.83 -5.38 6.55
C ASN A 113 -0.46 -5.99 6.84
N MET A 114 -0.10 -6.04 8.10
CA MET A 114 1.19 -6.57 8.55
C MET A 114 1.08 -8.07 8.72
N LYS A 115 1.72 -8.84 7.83
CA LYS A 115 1.74 -10.31 7.89
C LYS A 115 3.08 -10.78 8.40
N SER A 116 3.29 -10.57 9.68
CA SER A 116 4.54 -10.97 10.33
C SER A 116 4.66 -12.48 10.44
N ALA A 117 5.88 -12.99 10.34
CA ALA A 117 6.17 -14.39 10.53
C ALA A 117 5.75 -14.83 11.94
N GLU A 118 5.20 -16.04 12.04
CA GLU A 118 4.82 -16.74 13.28
C GLU A 118 3.57 -16.21 14.00
N TYR A 119 3.19 -14.92 13.87
CA TYR A 119 2.06 -14.36 14.63
C TYR A 119 1.10 -13.48 13.83
N GLY A 120 1.22 -13.45 12.53
CA GLY A 120 0.30 -12.65 11.71
C GLY A 120 -1.14 -13.19 11.73
N ALA A 121 -2.10 -12.31 12.01
CA ALA A 121 -3.52 -12.68 12.02
C ALA A 121 -4.03 -13.04 10.61
N PRO A 122 -5.03 -13.93 10.48
CA PRO A 122 -5.64 -14.23 9.20
C PRO A 122 -6.40 -13.04 8.62
N ILE A 123 -6.51 -13.00 7.29
CA ILE A 123 -7.38 -12.06 6.58
C ILE A 123 -8.47 -12.88 5.92
N GLU A 124 -9.71 -12.59 6.29
CA GLU A 124 -10.86 -13.25 5.73
C GLU A 124 -11.05 -12.92 4.24
N TRP A 125 -11.70 -13.79 3.52
CA TRP A 125 -12.11 -13.54 2.14
C TRP A 125 -13.05 -12.34 2.06
N HIS A 126 -12.85 -11.54 1.05
CA HIS A 126 -13.64 -10.32 0.84
C HIS A 126 -13.77 -9.96 -0.64
#